data_269aa622876965ce7ea6f6b63550702e
#
_entry.id   269aa622876965ce7ea6f6b63550702e
#
_cell.length_a   1.000
_cell.length_b   1.000
_cell.length_c   1.000
_cell.angle_alpha   90.00
_cell.angle_beta   90.00
_cell.angle_gamma   90.00
#
_symmetry.space_group_name_H-M   'P 1'
#
loop_
_entity.id
_entity.type
_entity.pdbx_description
1 polymer ?
#
loop_
_entity_poly.entity_id
_entity_poly.type
_entity_poly.pdbx_seq_one_letter_code
_entity_poly.pdbx_strand_id
1 'polypeptide(L)'
;MIMLQFDEYKVKLNNLKPELDELEQALGLEAAQREAEMLESESASDGFWDNLEKAQKVQQRVKHLRDKLEGQQKRRTQWDDLMTLCELGNEMEDESLVPEVEEGFAKLEAEIEEAKLSTLLTGEYDASNAILTFHAGAGGTEAQDWAQMLYRMYTRWAERHGYSYKVLDYLDGDEAGIKSATIMVEGENAYGHLKGEHGVHRLVRVSPFDANARRQTSFAALEVMPEIPDDVEVDIRPEDIEMQVFRSSGAGGQHINKTSSAVRLIHKPTGIVVSCQTERSQFQNRDTCMKMLRSRLVELKMQQHAEKISDLKGVQLKIEWGSQIRSYVFMPYQLVKDNRTGYETSNINAV
;
A
#
# COMPACT_ATOMS: atom_id res chain seq x y z
N MET A 1 15.02 0.69 -47.34
CA MET A 1 15.27 1.19 -45.98
C MET A 1 13.99 1.09 -45.11
N ILE A 2 12.83 1.44 -45.65
CA ILE A 2 11.50 1.44 -44.95
C ILE A 2 11.09 0.06 -44.48
N MET A 3 11.12 -0.96 -45.34
CA MET A 3 10.82 -2.36 -45.00
C MET A 3 11.65 -2.88 -43.80
N LEU A 4 12.91 -2.41 -43.69
CA LEU A 4 13.81 -2.84 -42.62
C LEU A 4 13.33 -2.34 -41.24
N GLN A 5 12.71 -1.15 -41.14
CA GLN A 5 12.25 -0.58 -39.88
C GLN A 5 11.01 -1.31 -39.33
N PHE A 6 10.01 -1.55 -40.18
CA PHE A 6 8.83 -2.34 -39.77
C PHE A 6 9.20 -3.78 -39.43
N ASP A 7 10.12 -4.39 -40.19
CA ASP A 7 10.60 -5.74 -39.89
C ASP A 7 11.35 -5.81 -38.55
N GLU A 8 12.14 -4.77 -38.21
CA GLU A 8 12.78 -4.65 -36.90
C GLU A 8 11.75 -4.58 -35.75
N TYR A 9 10.67 -3.79 -35.92
CA TYR A 9 9.61 -3.71 -34.92
C TYR A 9 8.81 -5.00 -34.83
N LYS A 10 8.55 -5.69 -35.94
CA LYS A 10 7.96 -7.03 -35.92
C LYS A 10 8.79 -8.02 -35.10
N VAL A 11 10.11 -8.00 -35.25
CA VAL A 11 11.00 -8.86 -34.44
C VAL A 11 10.93 -8.48 -32.95
N LYS A 12 10.96 -7.18 -32.63
CA LYS A 12 10.82 -6.69 -31.26
C LYS A 12 9.47 -7.10 -30.64
N LEU A 13 8.35 -6.92 -31.36
CA LEU A 13 7.02 -7.31 -30.93
C LEU A 13 6.93 -8.83 -30.72
N ASN A 14 7.50 -9.64 -31.61
CA ASN A 14 7.53 -11.09 -31.44
C ASN A 14 8.37 -11.51 -30.21
N ASN A 15 9.39 -10.76 -29.84
CA ASN A 15 10.15 -10.99 -28.62
C ASN A 15 9.38 -10.62 -27.35
N LEU A 16 8.44 -9.65 -27.41
CA LEU A 16 7.56 -9.29 -26.31
C LEU A 16 6.41 -10.29 -26.06
N LYS A 17 6.06 -11.08 -27.08
CA LYS A 17 4.93 -12.03 -26.97
C LYS A 17 5.09 -13.06 -25.86
N PRO A 18 6.25 -13.75 -25.70
CA PRO A 18 6.48 -14.65 -24.57
C PRO A 18 6.33 -13.95 -23.22
N GLU A 19 6.77 -12.67 -23.12
CA GLU A 19 6.65 -11.89 -21.89
C GLU A 19 5.21 -11.55 -21.54
N LEU A 20 4.37 -11.27 -22.56
CA LEU A 20 2.91 -11.11 -22.39
C LEU A 20 2.23 -12.40 -21.91
N ASP A 21 2.65 -13.54 -22.45
CA ASP A 21 2.09 -14.85 -22.09
C ASP A 21 2.53 -15.26 -20.66
N GLU A 22 3.78 -15.00 -20.29
CA GLU A 22 4.28 -15.19 -18.91
C GLU A 22 3.56 -14.28 -17.91
N LEU A 23 3.34 -13.02 -18.28
CA LEU A 23 2.61 -12.05 -17.45
C LEU A 23 1.16 -12.50 -17.22
N GLU A 24 0.49 -13.04 -18.25
CA GLU A 24 -0.86 -13.58 -18.15
C GLU A 24 -0.96 -14.72 -17.14
N GLN A 25 0.03 -15.62 -17.13
CA GLN A 25 0.13 -16.71 -16.17
C GLN A 25 0.44 -16.18 -14.76
N ALA A 26 1.42 -15.27 -14.61
CA ALA A 26 1.81 -14.68 -13.34
C ALA A 26 0.66 -13.88 -12.69
N LEU A 27 -0.15 -13.21 -13.50
CA LEU A 27 -1.35 -12.51 -13.03
C LEU A 27 -2.48 -13.46 -12.60
N GLY A 28 -2.46 -14.75 -13.00
CA GLY A 28 -3.49 -15.72 -12.63
C GLY A 28 -4.88 -15.34 -13.13
N LEU A 29 -4.99 -14.89 -14.38
CA LEU A 29 -6.22 -14.28 -14.94
C LEU A 29 -7.42 -15.21 -14.91
N GLU A 30 -7.24 -16.53 -15.10
CA GLU A 30 -8.33 -17.49 -15.01
C GLU A 30 -8.96 -17.53 -13.61
N ALA A 31 -8.12 -17.47 -12.57
CA ALA A 31 -8.59 -17.42 -11.19
C ALA A 31 -9.28 -16.08 -10.89
N ALA A 32 -8.72 -14.98 -11.38
CA ALA A 32 -9.27 -13.64 -11.24
C ALA A 32 -10.65 -13.51 -11.92
N GLN A 33 -10.80 -14.09 -13.12
CA GLN A 33 -12.08 -14.12 -13.85
C GLN A 33 -13.15 -14.87 -13.06
N ARG A 34 -12.83 -16.08 -12.55
CA ARG A 34 -13.78 -16.88 -11.77
C ARG A 34 -14.19 -16.20 -10.47
N GLU A 35 -13.21 -15.58 -9.78
CA GLU A 35 -13.48 -14.82 -8.57
C GLU A 35 -14.38 -13.61 -8.85
N ALA A 36 -14.12 -12.86 -9.92
CA ALA A 36 -14.95 -11.71 -10.32
C ALA A 36 -16.39 -12.14 -10.60
N GLU A 37 -16.59 -13.19 -11.37
CA GLU A 37 -17.93 -13.74 -11.68
C GLU A 37 -18.67 -14.21 -10.43
N MET A 38 -17.98 -14.88 -9.50
CA MET A 38 -18.56 -15.29 -8.22
C MET A 38 -19.01 -14.08 -7.39
N LEU A 39 -18.16 -13.06 -7.23
CA LEU A 39 -18.46 -11.87 -6.44
C LEU A 39 -19.55 -11.01 -7.10
N GLU A 40 -19.61 -10.94 -8.43
CA GLU A 40 -20.68 -10.29 -9.16
C GLU A 40 -22.03 -11.02 -8.95
N SER A 41 -22.01 -12.34 -8.98
CA SER A 41 -23.20 -13.15 -8.66
C SER A 41 -23.64 -12.97 -7.21
N GLU A 42 -22.71 -12.89 -6.25
CA GLU A 42 -23.01 -12.58 -4.85
C GLU A 42 -23.63 -11.18 -4.72
N SER A 43 -23.10 -10.20 -5.43
CA SER A 43 -23.60 -8.81 -5.41
C SER A 43 -25.01 -8.64 -5.99
N ALA A 44 -25.46 -9.58 -6.82
CA ALA A 44 -26.80 -9.61 -7.38
C ALA A 44 -27.82 -10.35 -6.50
N SER A 45 -27.40 -10.94 -5.37
CA SER A 45 -28.28 -11.68 -4.47
C SER A 45 -29.14 -10.77 -3.59
N ASP A 46 -30.31 -11.24 -3.21
CA ASP A 46 -31.22 -10.51 -2.30
C ASP A 46 -30.54 -10.31 -0.93
N GLY A 47 -30.61 -9.09 -0.40
CA GLY A 47 -30.04 -8.74 0.91
C GLY A 47 -28.55 -8.39 0.89
N PHE A 48 -27.85 -8.44 -0.26
CA PHE A 48 -26.44 -8.07 -0.36
C PHE A 48 -26.16 -6.63 0.13
N TRP A 49 -27.06 -5.71 -0.19
CA TRP A 49 -26.95 -4.28 0.15
C TRP A 49 -27.35 -3.93 1.58
N ASP A 50 -27.83 -4.88 2.36
CA ASP A 50 -28.19 -4.66 3.77
C ASP A 50 -26.96 -4.38 4.64
N ASN A 51 -25.79 -4.85 4.22
CA ASN A 51 -24.50 -4.55 4.84
C ASN A 51 -23.64 -3.71 3.88
N LEU A 52 -23.73 -2.38 4.00
CA LEU A 52 -23.03 -1.44 3.14
C LEU A 52 -21.51 -1.60 3.15
N GLU A 53 -20.92 -1.91 4.30
CA GLU A 53 -19.47 -2.08 4.43
C GLU A 53 -18.98 -3.33 3.68
N LYS A 54 -19.67 -4.47 3.86
CA LYS A 54 -19.37 -5.68 3.09
C LYS A 54 -19.57 -5.45 1.60
N ALA A 55 -20.66 -4.78 1.22
CA ALA A 55 -20.97 -4.47 -0.17
C ALA A 55 -19.87 -3.60 -0.83
N GLN A 56 -19.37 -2.60 -0.12
CA GLN A 56 -18.27 -1.76 -0.61
C GLN A 56 -16.98 -2.55 -0.82
N LYS A 57 -16.58 -3.40 0.14
CA LYS A 57 -15.39 -4.26 0.03
C LYS A 57 -15.49 -5.20 -1.18
N VAL A 58 -16.65 -5.85 -1.37
CA VAL A 58 -16.89 -6.72 -2.52
C VAL A 58 -16.83 -5.95 -3.84
N GLN A 59 -17.46 -4.78 -3.92
CA GLN A 59 -17.43 -3.96 -5.13
C GLN A 59 -16.02 -3.46 -5.47
N GLN A 60 -15.23 -3.06 -4.48
CA GLN A 60 -13.83 -2.71 -4.68
C GLN A 60 -13.03 -3.89 -5.20
N ARG A 61 -13.25 -5.10 -4.64
CA ARG A 61 -12.57 -6.31 -5.10
C ARG A 61 -12.96 -6.68 -6.52
N VAL A 62 -14.25 -6.61 -6.88
CA VAL A 62 -14.72 -6.83 -8.25
C VAL A 62 -14.07 -5.84 -9.22
N LYS A 63 -14.08 -4.55 -8.88
CA LYS A 63 -13.42 -3.53 -9.70
C LYS A 63 -11.94 -3.85 -9.93
N HIS A 64 -11.19 -4.15 -8.88
CA HIS A 64 -9.79 -4.52 -8.97
C HIS A 64 -9.56 -5.72 -9.92
N LEU A 65 -10.36 -6.79 -9.77
CA LEU A 65 -10.24 -7.96 -10.64
C LEU A 65 -10.56 -7.62 -12.10
N ARG A 66 -11.56 -6.78 -12.34
CA ARG A 66 -11.91 -6.30 -13.68
C ARG A 66 -10.82 -5.42 -14.29
N ASP A 67 -10.29 -4.45 -13.54
CA ASP A 67 -9.20 -3.57 -13.98
C ASP A 67 -7.97 -4.41 -14.41
N LYS A 68 -7.67 -5.47 -13.65
CA LYS A 68 -6.59 -6.42 -13.95
C LYS A 68 -6.82 -7.19 -15.26
N LEU A 69 -8.03 -7.71 -15.46
CA LEU A 69 -8.42 -8.43 -16.68
C LEU A 69 -8.41 -7.51 -17.91
N GLU A 70 -9.01 -6.33 -17.77
CA GLU A 70 -9.08 -5.33 -18.84
C GLU A 70 -7.69 -4.80 -19.21
N GLY A 71 -6.84 -4.58 -18.21
CA GLY A 71 -5.46 -4.14 -18.43
C GLY A 71 -4.67 -5.13 -19.28
N GLN A 72 -4.79 -6.43 -19.02
CA GLN A 72 -4.12 -7.45 -19.84
C GLN A 72 -4.72 -7.56 -21.24
N GLN A 73 -6.04 -7.52 -21.35
CA GLN A 73 -6.71 -7.54 -22.65
C GLN A 73 -6.29 -6.34 -23.52
N LYS A 74 -6.19 -5.16 -22.90
CA LYS A 74 -5.73 -3.94 -23.57
C LYS A 74 -4.30 -4.10 -24.11
N ARG A 75 -3.36 -4.61 -23.31
CA ARG A 75 -1.97 -4.84 -23.76
C ARG A 75 -1.92 -5.83 -24.92
N ARG A 76 -2.74 -6.88 -24.88
CA ARG A 76 -2.83 -7.84 -25.97
C ARG A 76 -3.37 -7.22 -27.25
N THR A 77 -4.44 -6.44 -27.16
CA THR A 77 -5.00 -5.68 -28.30
C THR A 77 -3.97 -4.69 -28.86
N GLN A 78 -3.25 -3.96 -28.01
CA GLN A 78 -2.19 -3.06 -28.47
C GLN A 78 -1.06 -3.80 -29.21
N TRP A 79 -0.68 -4.99 -28.76
CA TRP A 79 0.30 -5.82 -29.44
C TRP A 79 -0.22 -6.26 -30.83
N ASP A 80 -1.46 -6.73 -30.94
CA ASP A 80 -2.09 -7.12 -32.20
C ASP A 80 -2.22 -5.93 -33.17
N ASP A 81 -2.62 -4.75 -32.66
CA ASP A 81 -2.76 -3.53 -33.44
C ASP A 81 -1.39 -3.08 -34.01
N LEU A 82 -0.33 -3.09 -33.18
CA LEU A 82 1.02 -2.74 -33.62
C LEU A 82 1.57 -3.74 -34.66
N MET A 83 1.30 -5.03 -34.52
CA MET A 83 1.66 -6.03 -35.54
C MET A 83 0.94 -5.74 -36.85
N THR A 84 -0.35 -5.42 -36.81
CA THR A 84 -1.16 -5.08 -37.98
C THR A 84 -0.64 -3.78 -38.64
N LEU A 85 -0.30 -2.75 -37.86
CA LEU A 85 0.28 -1.51 -38.37
C LEU A 85 1.61 -1.76 -39.09
N CYS A 86 2.47 -2.63 -38.52
CA CYS A 86 3.72 -3.01 -39.18
C CYS A 86 3.48 -3.75 -40.51
N GLU A 87 2.43 -4.58 -40.60
CA GLU A 87 2.07 -5.28 -41.84
C GLU A 87 1.56 -4.32 -42.89
N LEU A 88 0.63 -3.45 -42.53
CA LEU A 88 0.08 -2.43 -43.43
C LEU A 88 1.19 -1.45 -43.91
N GLY A 89 2.07 -0.99 -42.99
CA GLY A 89 3.18 -0.11 -43.35
C GLY A 89 4.17 -0.73 -44.35
N ASN A 90 4.41 -2.06 -44.22
CA ASN A 90 5.22 -2.80 -45.19
C ASN A 90 4.51 -2.98 -46.54
N GLU A 91 3.21 -3.30 -46.52
CA GLU A 91 2.43 -3.52 -47.77
C GLU A 91 2.23 -2.21 -48.55
N MET A 92 1.98 -1.11 -47.83
CA MET A 92 1.69 0.19 -48.44
C MET A 92 2.94 1.03 -48.67
N GLU A 93 4.11 0.59 -48.19
CA GLU A 93 5.39 1.35 -48.22
C GLU A 93 5.24 2.75 -47.60
N ASP A 94 4.43 2.88 -46.53
CA ASP A 94 4.06 4.15 -45.90
C ASP A 94 4.93 4.49 -44.68
N GLU A 95 5.96 5.33 -44.92
CA GLU A 95 6.85 5.81 -43.84
C GLU A 95 6.15 6.61 -42.75
N SER A 96 4.98 7.17 -43.01
CA SER A 96 4.28 8.02 -42.03
C SER A 96 3.79 7.25 -40.80
N LEU A 97 3.69 5.92 -40.90
CA LEU A 97 3.28 5.04 -39.80
C LEU A 97 4.44 4.67 -38.86
N VAL A 98 5.70 4.89 -39.23
CA VAL A 98 6.86 4.53 -38.41
C VAL A 98 6.84 5.22 -37.03
N PRO A 99 6.61 6.54 -36.92
CA PRO A 99 6.56 7.19 -35.59
C PRO A 99 5.46 6.65 -34.69
N GLU A 100 4.31 6.27 -35.26
CA GLU A 100 3.18 5.70 -34.52
C GLU A 100 3.53 4.30 -33.97
N VAL A 101 4.19 3.48 -34.78
CA VAL A 101 4.69 2.15 -34.33
C VAL A 101 5.74 2.30 -33.25
N GLU A 102 6.68 3.28 -33.41
CA GLU A 102 7.74 3.53 -32.43
C GLU A 102 7.18 3.98 -31.09
N GLU A 103 6.27 4.95 -31.08
CA GLU A 103 5.63 5.44 -29.85
C GLU A 103 4.75 4.35 -29.20
N GLY A 104 3.97 3.63 -30.02
CA GLY A 104 3.12 2.53 -29.55
C GLY A 104 3.92 1.38 -28.94
N PHE A 105 5.04 1.00 -29.57
CA PHE A 105 5.95 -0.03 -29.05
C PHE A 105 6.56 0.38 -27.71
N ALA A 106 7.14 1.60 -27.63
CA ALA A 106 7.73 2.09 -26.40
C ALA A 106 6.73 2.15 -25.22
N LYS A 107 5.48 2.52 -25.54
CA LYS A 107 4.38 2.53 -24.57
C LYS A 107 4.02 1.13 -24.10
N LEU A 108 3.86 0.18 -25.01
CA LEU A 108 3.54 -1.21 -24.70
C LEU A 108 4.63 -1.87 -23.85
N GLU A 109 5.92 -1.64 -24.22
CA GLU A 109 7.07 -2.14 -23.47
C GLU A 109 7.05 -1.61 -22.02
N ALA A 110 6.82 -0.31 -21.82
CA ALA A 110 6.71 0.30 -20.50
C ALA A 110 5.52 -0.25 -19.70
N GLU A 111 4.34 -0.44 -20.31
CA GLU A 111 3.15 -1.02 -19.67
C GLU A 111 3.36 -2.50 -19.26
N ILE A 112 4.13 -3.27 -20.02
CA ILE A 112 4.50 -4.65 -19.67
C ILE A 112 5.48 -4.67 -18.49
N GLU A 113 6.51 -3.84 -18.51
CA GLU A 113 7.49 -3.73 -17.43
C GLU A 113 6.80 -3.33 -16.11
N GLU A 114 5.91 -2.34 -16.14
CA GLU A 114 5.14 -1.91 -14.97
C GLU A 114 4.24 -3.04 -14.43
N ALA A 115 3.57 -3.75 -15.32
CA ALA A 115 2.72 -4.88 -14.95
C ALA A 115 3.52 -6.05 -14.36
N LYS A 116 4.74 -6.33 -14.87
CA LYS A 116 5.65 -7.32 -14.28
C LYS A 116 6.07 -6.92 -12.86
N LEU A 117 6.42 -5.65 -12.64
CA LEU A 117 6.74 -5.17 -11.30
C LEU A 117 5.58 -5.38 -10.33
N SER A 118 4.33 -5.16 -10.76
CA SER A 118 3.15 -5.39 -9.92
C SER A 118 2.98 -6.86 -9.53
N THR A 119 3.41 -7.83 -10.35
CA THR A 119 3.35 -9.26 -9.98
C THR A 119 4.32 -9.65 -8.86
N LEU A 120 5.35 -8.84 -8.61
CA LEU A 120 6.31 -9.06 -7.53
C LEU A 120 5.78 -8.57 -6.17
N LEU A 121 4.68 -7.80 -6.16
CA LEU A 121 4.08 -7.26 -4.95
C LEU A 121 3.16 -8.31 -4.31
N THR A 122 3.76 -9.21 -3.52
CA THR A 122 3.06 -10.34 -2.87
C THR A 122 2.95 -10.23 -1.35
N GLY A 123 3.40 -9.12 -0.77
CA GLY A 123 3.32 -8.87 0.67
C GLY A 123 1.88 -8.67 1.15
N GLU A 124 1.61 -9.00 2.41
CA GLU A 124 0.27 -8.93 3.05
C GLU A 124 -0.41 -7.56 2.85
N TYR A 125 0.38 -6.47 2.84
CA TYR A 125 -0.12 -5.09 2.75
C TYR A 125 0.20 -4.42 1.40
N ASP A 126 0.83 -5.12 0.47
CA ASP A 126 1.28 -4.50 -0.79
C ASP A 126 0.13 -3.88 -1.60
N ALA A 127 -1.06 -4.47 -1.54
CA ALA A 127 -2.26 -3.96 -2.20
C ALA A 127 -2.92 -2.76 -1.48
N SER A 128 -2.44 -2.39 -0.27
CA SER A 128 -3.04 -1.32 0.52
C SER A 128 -2.65 0.07 0.01
N ASN A 129 -3.44 1.07 0.42
CA ASN A 129 -3.04 2.47 0.32
C ASN A 129 -1.77 2.73 1.15
N ALA A 130 -1.02 3.77 0.80
CA ALA A 130 0.21 4.13 1.49
C ALA A 130 0.06 5.43 2.28
N ILE A 131 0.53 5.45 3.52
CA ILE A 131 0.67 6.65 4.33
C ILE A 131 2.13 7.05 4.31
N LEU A 132 2.42 8.23 3.75
CA LEU A 132 3.76 8.80 3.66
C LEU A 132 3.91 9.95 4.66
N THR A 133 4.91 9.85 5.53
CA THR A 133 5.23 10.94 6.45
C THR A 133 6.63 11.46 6.18
N PHE A 134 6.73 12.73 5.88
CA PHE A 134 7.96 13.44 5.60
C PHE A 134 8.42 14.15 6.85
N HIS A 135 9.68 14.01 7.22
CA HIS A 135 10.29 14.67 8.38
C HIS A 135 11.56 15.39 7.97
N ALA A 136 11.65 16.68 8.32
CA ALA A 136 12.91 17.41 8.22
C ALA A 136 13.93 16.82 9.21
N GLY A 137 15.12 16.50 8.73
CA GLY A 137 16.23 16.00 9.54
C GLY A 137 17.17 17.11 9.99
N ALA A 138 18.45 16.73 10.22
CA ALA A 138 19.49 17.69 10.53
C ALA A 138 19.78 18.64 9.36
N GLY A 139 19.82 19.95 9.60
CA GLY A 139 20.12 20.98 8.60
C GLY A 139 19.30 22.27 8.73
N GLY A 140 18.45 22.40 9.76
CA GLY A 140 17.64 23.61 9.98
C GLY A 140 16.71 23.93 8.80
N THR A 141 16.63 25.21 8.40
CA THR A 141 15.78 25.68 7.27
C THR A 141 16.04 24.91 5.96
N GLU A 142 17.30 24.54 5.69
CA GLU A 142 17.69 23.77 4.51
C GLU A 142 17.07 22.36 4.52
N ALA A 143 17.00 21.70 5.68
CA ALA A 143 16.38 20.38 5.81
C ALA A 143 14.85 20.47 5.70
N GLN A 144 14.25 21.57 6.17
CA GLN A 144 12.81 21.83 6.02
C GLN A 144 12.43 22.06 4.55
N ASP A 145 13.27 22.79 3.80
CA ASP A 145 13.08 22.97 2.36
C ASP A 145 13.27 21.64 1.60
N TRP A 146 14.28 20.84 1.99
CA TRP A 146 14.48 19.51 1.41
C TRP A 146 13.27 18.58 1.65
N ALA A 147 12.71 18.57 2.84
CA ALA A 147 11.50 17.79 3.13
C ALA A 147 10.31 18.24 2.24
N GLN A 148 10.16 19.53 1.98
CA GLN A 148 9.15 20.05 1.05
C GLN A 148 9.42 19.62 -0.40
N MET A 149 10.68 19.59 -0.84
CA MET A 149 11.03 19.09 -2.17
C MET A 149 10.67 17.61 -2.32
N LEU A 150 10.97 16.78 -1.30
CA LEU A 150 10.54 15.37 -1.29
C LEU A 150 9.02 15.24 -1.33
N TYR A 151 8.29 15.97 -0.49
CA TYR A 151 6.84 16.02 -0.52
C TYR A 151 6.30 16.29 -1.94
N ARG A 152 6.83 17.33 -2.60
CA ARG A 152 6.46 17.67 -3.98
C ARG A 152 6.83 16.57 -4.98
N MET A 153 7.98 15.91 -4.81
CA MET A 153 8.42 14.83 -5.69
C MET A 153 7.44 13.65 -5.64
N TYR A 154 7.07 13.19 -4.44
CA TYR A 154 6.17 12.05 -4.26
C TYR A 154 4.71 12.36 -4.61
N THR A 155 4.22 13.56 -4.35
CA THR A 155 2.87 13.97 -4.78
C THR A 155 2.77 14.00 -6.31
N ARG A 156 3.79 14.52 -7.00
CA ARG A 156 3.84 14.49 -8.47
C ARG A 156 4.00 13.09 -9.04
N TRP A 157 4.76 12.25 -8.35
CA TRP A 157 4.85 10.84 -8.72
C TRP A 157 3.48 10.16 -8.63
N ALA A 158 2.75 10.37 -7.55
CA ALA A 158 1.41 9.84 -7.37
C ALA A 158 0.46 10.29 -8.51
N GLU A 159 0.43 11.59 -8.82
CA GLU A 159 -0.38 12.14 -9.91
C GLU A 159 -0.05 11.51 -11.27
N ARG A 160 1.24 11.37 -11.60
CA ARG A 160 1.68 10.77 -12.89
C ARG A 160 1.30 9.30 -13.03
N HIS A 161 1.23 8.55 -11.92
CA HIS A 161 0.87 7.12 -11.91
C HIS A 161 -0.62 6.89 -11.64
N GLY A 162 -1.45 7.95 -11.68
CA GLY A 162 -2.90 7.84 -11.54
C GLY A 162 -3.38 7.60 -10.10
N TYR A 163 -2.50 7.78 -9.10
CA TYR A 163 -2.88 7.74 -7.70
C TYR A 163 -3.52 9.06 -7.26
N SER A 164 -4.56 8.98 -6.42
CA SER A 164 -5.04 10.14 -5.67
C SER A 164 -4.29 10.25 -4.35
N TYR A 165 -4.18 11.47 -3.81
CA TYR A 165 -3.63 11.63 -2.47
C TYR A 165 -4.43 12.62 -1.64
N LYS A 166 -4.42 12.43 -0.32
CA LYS A 166 -5.04 13.32 0.67
C LYS A 166 -3.99 13.76 1.68
N VAL A 167 -3.98 15.05 1.99
CA VAL A 167 -3.14 15.57 3.07
C VAL A 167 -3.83 15.29 4.40
N LEU A 168 -3.16 14.53 5.27
CA LEU A 168 -3.65 14.18 6.61
C LEU A 168 -3.14 15.16 7.66
N ASP A 169 -1.87 15.58 7.54
CA ASP A 169 -1.23 16.55 8.43
C ASP A 169 -0.19 17.37 7.67
N TYR A 170 -0.02 18.62 8.06
CA TYR A 170 0.95 19.50 7.41
C TYR A 170 1.43 20.58 8.39
N LEU A 171 2.72 20.56 8.70
CA LEU A 171 3.36 21.49 9.61
C LEU A 171 4.43 22.29 8.86
N ASP A 172 4.17 23.57 8.69
CA ASP A 172 5.09 24.52 8.03
C ASP A 172 6.43 24.62 8.76
N GLY A 173 7.48 24.93 8.00
CA GLY A 173 8.77 25.30 8.51
C GLY A 173 8.76 26.68 9.18
N ASP A 174 9.83 27.01 9.91
CA ASP A 174 9.90 28.28 10.62
C ASP A 174 10.13 29.47 9.66
N GLU A 175 10.92 29.30 8.61
CA GLU A 175 11.26 30.32 7.63
C GLU A 175 10.94 29.87 6.20
N ALA A 176 11.12 28.58 5.91
CA ALA A 176 10.85 27.96 4.63
C ALA A 176 10.65 26.44 4.78
N GLY A 177 10.01 25.83 3.79
CA GLY A 177 9.83 24.39 3.75
C GLY A 177 8.80 23.87 4.75
N ILE A 178 8.91 22.61 5.12
CA ILE A 178 8.04 21.92 6.08
C ILE A 178 8.84 21.24 7.18
N LYS A 179 8.33 21.24 8.40
CA LYS A 179 8.87 20.43 9.53
C LYS A 179 8.46 18.98 9.36
N SER A 180 7.18 18.77 9.06
CA SER A 180 6.63 17.46 8.73
C SER A 180 5.39 17.61 7.85
N ALA A 181 5.09 16.59 7.07
CA ALA A 181 3.82 16.45 6.38
C ALA A 181 3.46 14.97 6.28
N THR A 182 2.17 14.66 6.38
CA THR A 182 1.65 13.31 6.21
C THR A 182 0.59 13.33 5.12
N ILE A 183 0.74 12.44 4.14
CA ILE A 183 -0.23 12.22 3.08
C ILE A 183 -0.65 10.76 3.02
N MET A 184 -1.88 10.51 2.62
CA MET A 184 -2.35 9.18 2.23
C MET A 184 -2.42 9.13 0.71
N VAL A 185 -1.71 8.19 0.11
CA VAL A 185 -1.74 7.89 -1.33
C VAL A 185 -2.71 6.73 -1.53
N GLU A 186 -3.78 6.98 -2.26
CA GLU A 186 -4.87 6.04 -2.47
C GLU A 186 -4.79 5.45 -3.88
N GLY A 187 -4.80 4.13 -3.95
CA GLY A 187 -4.81 3.37 -5.19
C GLY A 187 -4.24 1.98 -5.02
N GLU A 188 -4.40 1.17 -6.06
CA GLU A 188 -3.95 -0.21 -6.06
C GLU A 188 -2.43 -0.30 -5.93
N ASN A 189 -1.97 -1.18 -5.01
CA ASN A 189 -0.55 -1.43 -4.75
C ASN A 189 0.26 -0.18 -4.35
N ALA A 190 -0.39 0.89 -3.89
CA ALA A 190 0.31 2.13 -3.54
C ALA A 190 1.41 1.89 -2.49
N TYR A 191 1.11 1.11 -1.44
CA TYR A 191 2.12 0.74 -0.45
C TYR A 191 3.20 -0.16 -1.03
N GLY A 192 2.84 -1.15 -1.84
CA GLY A 192 3.79 -2.06 -2.47
C GLY A 192 4.85 -1.33 -3.28
N HIS A 193 4.45 -0.33 -4.07
CA HIS A 193 5.37 0.50 -4.86
C HIS A 193 6.21 1.46 -4.00
N LEU A 194 5.65 1.99 -2.91
CA LEU A 194 6.29 3.04 -2.11
C LEU A 194 7.06 2.52 -0.89
N LYS A 195 6.80 1.29 -0.41
CA LYS A 195 7.48 0.72 0.78
C LYS A 195 9.01 0.77 0.71
N GLY A 196 9.54 0.61 -0.49
CA GLY A 196 10.98 0.70 -0.74
C GLY A 196 11.56 2.11 -0.56
N GLU A 197 10.75 3.15 -0.51
CA GLU A 197 11.19 4.53 -0.33
C GLU A 197 11.33 4.94 1.14
N HIS A 198 10.95 4.04 2.07
CA HIS A 198 11.12 4.26 3.50
C HIS A 198 12.59 4.41 3.87
N GLY A 199 12.97 5.55 4.45
CA GLY A 199 14.33 5.81 4.93
C GLY A 199 14.77 7.27 4.82
N VAL A 200 16.08 7.48 4.92
CA VAL A 200 16.70 8.81 4.91
C VAL A 200 17.16 9.19 3.52
N HIS A 201 16.82 10.38 3.09
CA HIS A 201 17.19 10.98 1.81
C HIS A 201 18.17 12.12 2.04
N ARG A 202 19.33 12.09 1.38
CA ARG A 202 20.40 13.08 1.51
C ARG A 202 20.42 14.02 0.31
N LEU A 203 20.37 15.33 0.57
CA LEU A 203 20.57 16.38 -0.43
C LEU A 203 21.95 17.04 -0.26
N VAL A 204 22.63 17.29 -1.37
CA VAL A 204 23.86 18.11 -1.45
C VAL A 204 23.68 19.17 -2.52
N ARG A 205 23.56 20.43 -2.12
CA ARG A 205 23.43 21.58 -3.05
C ARG A 205 24.07 22.84 -2.48
N VAL A 206 24.17 23.87 -3.30
CA VAL A 206 24.41 25.23 -2.81
C VAL A 206 23.12 25.71 -2.13
N SER A 207 23.21 26.13 -0.88
CA SER A 207 22.04 26.55 -0.11
C SER A 207 21.50 27.89 -0.63
N PRO A 208 20.21 28.00 -0.94
CA PRO A 208 19.58 29.28 -1.28
C PRO A 208 19.41 30.20 -0.06
N PHE A 209 19.59 29.65 1.16
CA PHE A 209 19.46 30.38 2.43
C PHE A 209 20.81 30.84 3.01
N ASP A 210 21.92 30.44 2.42
CA ASP A 210 23.27 30.86 2.85
C ASP A 210 23.78 32.01 1.95
N ALA A 211 23.90 33.20 2.55
CA ALA A 211 24.41 34.40 1.88
C ALA A 211 25.81 34.19 1.24
N ASN A 212 26.60 33.24 1.74
CA ASN A 212 27.92 32.91 1.20
C ASN A 212 27.89 31.84 0.11
N ALA A 213 26.72 31.41 -0.32
CA ALA A 213 26.52 30.39 -1.35
C ALA A 213 27.35 29.09 -1.11
N ARG A 214 27.50 28.68 0.14
CA ARG A 214 28.24 27.47 0.48
C ARG A 214 27.43 26.22 0.19
N ARG A 215 28.14 25.16 -0.17
CA ARG A 215 27.56 23.84 -0.35
C ARG A 215 27.16 23.25 1.00
N GLN A 216 25.89 22.92 1.14
CA GLN A 216 25.31 22.33 2.34
C GLN A 216 24.86 20.88 2.07
N THR A 217 24.81 20.11 3.13
CA THR A 217 24.25 18.74 3.11
C THR A 217 23.09 18.68 4.12
N SER A 218 21.93 18.26 3.63
CA SER A 218 20.72 18.17 4.43
C SER A 218 20.12 16.79 4.32
N PHE A 219 19.41 16.41 5.37
CA PHE A 219 18.75 15.13 5.47
C PHE A 219 17.26 15.32 5.71
N ALA A 220 16.45 14.48 5.08
CA ALA A 220 15.03 14.34 5.38
C ALA A 220 14.69 12.85 5.41
N ALA A 221 13.77 12.48 6.28
CA ALA A 221 13.29 11.10 6.35
C ALA A 221 11.90 10.99 5.69
N LEU A 222 11.70 9.91 4.99
CA LEU A 222 10.40 9.46 4.51
C LEU A 222 10.03 8.19 5.26
N GLU A 223 8.94 8.23 6.00
CA GLU A 223 8.31 7.06 6.61
C GLU A 223 7.15 6.61 5.69
N VAL A 224 7.12 5.32 5.36
CA VAL A 224 6.07 4.74 4.53
C VAL A 224 5.40 3.63 5.31
N MET A 225 4.08 3.74 5.50
CA MET A 225 3.26 2.79 6.21
C MET A 225 2.07 2.37 5.35
N PRO A 226 1.59 1.12 5.45
CA PRO A 226 0.34 0.74 4.83
C PRO A 226 -0.84 1.35 5.59
N GLU A 227 -1.93 1.65 4.88
CA GLU A 227 -3.22 1.84 5.53
C GLU A 227 -3.71 0.48 6.03
N ILE A 228 -3.81 0.34 7.34
CA ILE A 228 -4.34 -0.86 7.97
C ILE A 228 -5.79 -0.56 8.37
N PRO A 229 -6.79 -1.29 7.84
CA PRO A 229 -8.18 -1.11 8.22
C PRO A 229 -8.36 -1.32 9.73
N ASP A 230 -9.07 -0.41 10.39
CA ASP A 230 -9.49 -0.54 11.80
C ASP A 230 -10.59 -1.62 11.96
N ASP A 231 -10.34 -2.83 11.49
CA ASP A 231 -11.30 -3.93 11.57
C ASP A 231 -11.25 -4.57 12.97
N VAL A 232 -11.71 -3.80 13.97
CA VAL A 232 -11.75 -4.23 15.38
C VAL A 232 -13.07 -4.96 15.72
N GLU A 233 -13.85 -5.38 14.72
CA GLU A 233 -14.97 -6.27 14.98
C GLU A 233 -14.49 -7.61 15.51
N VAL A 234 -14.88 -7.89 16.76
CA VAL A 234 -14.62 -9.19 17.40
C VAL A 234 -15.86 -10.03 17.26
N ASP A 235 -15.87 -10.92 16.28
CA ASP A 235 -16.89 -11.96 16.18
C ASP A 235 -16.59 -13.05 17.20
N ILE A 236 -17.48 -13.20 18.19
CA ILE A 236 -17.37 -14.22 19.24
C ILE A 236 -18.36 -15.34 18.93
N ARG A 237 -17.85 -16.44 18.41
CA ARG A 237 -18.68 -17.61 18.10
C ARG A 237 -19.06 -18.33 19.38
N PRO A 238 -20.31 -18.80 19.51
CA PRO A 238 -20.75 -19.55 20.69
C PRO A 238 -19.91 -20.80 21.00
N GLU A 239 -19.38 -21.46 19.98
CA GLU A 239 -18.52 -22.66 20.07
C GLU A 239 -17.14 -22.38 20.68
N ASP A 240 -16.67 -21.13 20.57
CA ASP A 240 -15.37 -20.66 21.08
C ASP A 240 -15.44 -20.31 22.58
N ILE A 241 -16.64 -20.32 23.18
CA ILE A 241 -16.84 -19.99 24.58
C ILE A 241 -17.12 -21.27 25.39
N GLU A 242 -16.35 -21.43 26.43
CA GLU A 242 -16.67 -22.38 27.50
C GLU A 242 -17.27 -21.64 28.71
N MET A 243 -18.48 -21.96 29.11
CA MET A 243 -19.14 -21.36 30.25
C MET A 243 -19.08 -22.29 31.46
N GLN A 244 -18.54 -21.79 32.56
CA GLN A 244 -18.53 -22.47 33.85
C GLN A 244 -19.37 -21.70 34.87
N VAL A 245 -20.21 -22.41 35.63
CA VAL A 245 -21.03 -21.83 36.69
C VAL A 245 -20.51 -22.28 38.01
N PHE A 246 -20.32 -21.36 38.94
CA PHE A 246 -19.82 -21.69 40.29
C PHE A 246 -20.58 -20.93 41.38
N ARG A 247 -20.35 -21.30 42.63
CA ARG A 247 -20.95 -20.61 43.76
C ARG A 247 -20.17 -19.34 44.06
N SER A 248 -20.86 -18.21 44.20
CA SER A 248 -20.24 -16.96 44.58
C SER A 248 -19.63 -17.07 45.98
N SER A 249 -18.38 -16.61 46.13
CA SER A 249 -17.70 -16.52 47.42
C SER A 249 -17.68 -15.06 47.87
N GLY A 250 -18.32 -14.73 49.00
CA GLY A 250 -18.34 -13.38 49.56
C GLY A 250 -19.03 -13.34 50.94
N ALA A 251 -18.78 -12.28 51.71
CA ALA A 251 -19.40 -12.02 53.01
C ALA A 251 -20.86 -11.59 52.81
N GLY A 252 -21.75 -12.54 52.55
CA GLY A 252 -23.20 -12.32 52.37
C GLY A 252 -24.02 -13.46 52.96
N GLY A 253 -25.20 -13.17 53.45
CA GLY A 253 -26.08 -14.07 54.22
C GLY A 253 -26.45 -15.38 53.51
N GLN A 254 -27.22 -16.26 54.22
CA GLN A 254 -27.55 -17.64 53.82
C GLN A 254 -28.08 -17.86 52.38
N HIS A 255 -28.52 -16.83 51.68
CA HIS A 255 -29.05 -16.95 50.31
C HIS A 255 -27.94 -16.98 49.23
N ILE A 256 -26.79 -16.34 49.45
CA ILE A 256 -25.68 -16.27 48.52
C ILE A 256 -24.94 -17.60 48.39
N ASN A 257 -24.92 -18.38 49.46
CA ASN A 257 -24.20 -19.66 49.50
C ASN A 257 -25.01 -20.86 48.96
N LYS A 258 -26.28 -20.69 48.55
CA LYS A 258 -27.14 -21.79 48.07
C LYS A 258 -27.35 -21.80 46.55
N THR A 259 -27.15 -20.69 45.85
CA THR A 259 -27.38 -20.60 44.40
C THR A 259 -26.07 -20.39 43.65
N SER A 260 -25.82 -21.22 42.63
CA SER A 260 -24.67 -21.07 41.72
C SER A 260 -24.99 -19.99 40.70
N SER A 261 -24.86 -18.71 41.07
CA SER A 261 -25.15 -17.57 40.18
C SER A 261 -23.90 -16.96 39.51
N ALA A 262 -22.68 -17.26 40.02
CA ALA A 262 -21.45 -16.79 39.45
C ALA A 262 -21.12 -17.50 38.12
N VAL A 263 -20.73 -16.73 37.14
CA VAL A 263 -20.40 -17.20 35.78
C VAL A 263 -18.95 -16.90 35.48
N ARG A 264 -18.26 -17.86 34.84
CA ARG A 264 -16.96 -17.72 34.26
C ARG A 264 -17.05 -18.11 32.78
N LEU A 265 -16.52 -17.25 31.90
CA LEU A 265 -16.39 -17.55 30.49
C LEU A 265 -14.91 -17.69 30.15
N ILE A 266 -14.60 -18.72 29.39
CA ILE A 266 -13.27 -18.99 28.86
C ILE A 266 -13.37 -18.93 27.34
N HIS A 267 -12.61 -18.05 26.72
CA HIS A 267 -12.49 -18.00 25.27
C HIS A 267 -11.37 -18.95 24.83
N LYS A 268 -11.75 -20.08 24.24
CA LYS A 268 -10.84 -21.20 23.91
C LYS A 268 -9.67 -20.77 23.00
N PRO A 269 -9.88 -19.97 21.91
CA PRO A 269 -8.79 -19.62 21.00
C PRO A 269 -7.71 -18.73 21.63
N THR A 270 -8.09 -17.81 22.54
CA THR A 270 -7.15 -16.86 23.15
C THR A 270 -6.77 -17.20 24.59
N GLY A 271 -7.49 -18.14 25.23
CA GLY A 271 -7.30 -18.48 26.63
C GLY A 271 -7.78 -17.39 27.62
N ILE A 272 -8.43 -16.33 27.15
CA ILE A 272 -8.92 -15.25 28.02
C ILE A 272 -10.04 -15.78 28.90
N VAL A 273 -9.91 -15.52 30.21
CA VAL A 273 -10.88 -15.91 31.22
C VAL A 273 -11.47 -14.66 31.86
N VAL A 274 -12.81 -14.58 31.89
CA VAL A 274 -13.55 -13.52 32.59
C VAL A 274 -14.54 -14.14 33.53
N SER A 275 -14.79 -13.51 34.68
CA SER A 275 -15.76 -13.99 35.65
C SER A 275 -16.57 -12.84 36.26
N CYS A 276 -17.87 -13.07 36.50
CA CYS A 276 -18.76 -12.12 37.12
C CYS A 276 -19.62 -12.83 38.17
N GLN A 277 -19.76 -12.20 39.35
CA GLN A 277 -20.57 -12.68 40.47
C GLN A 277 -21.35 -11.55 41.16
N THR A 278 -21.48 -10.40 40.51
CA THR A 278 -22.06 -9.18 41.09
C THR A 278 -23.57 -9.25 41.19
N GLU A 279 -24.22 -9.95 40.27
CA GLU A 279 -25.67 -10.02 40.20
C GLU A 279 -26.22 -11.31 40.79
N ARG A 280 -27.49 -11.26 41.24
CA ARG A 280 -28.19 -12.44 41.76
C ARG A 280 -28.65 -13.40 40.67
N SER A 281 -28.74 -12.92 39.43
CA SER A 281 -29.18 -13.67 38.26
C SER A 281 -27.99 -14.20 37.47
N GLN A 282 -27.96 -15.52 37.25
CA GLN A 282 -26.98 -16.16 36.39
C GLN A 282 -26.97 -15.57 34.98
N PHE A 283 -28.15 -15.22 34.44
CA PHE A 283 -28.27 -14.63 33.10
C PHE A 283 -27.62 -13.25 33.03
N GLN A 284 -27.83 -12.38 34.01
CA GLN A 284 -27.20 -11.06 34.07
C GLN A 284 -25.69 -11.16 34.24
N ASN A 285 -25.21 -12.11 35.08
CA ASN A 285 -23.76 -12.34 35.20
C ASN A 285 -23.14 -12.84 33.89
N ARG A 286 -23.87 -13.70 33.13
CA ARG A 286 -23.42 -14.13 31.80
C ARG A 286 -23.32 -12.94 30.82
N ASP A 287 -24.32 -12.09 30.76
CA ASP A 287 -24.34 -10.91 29.90
C ASP A 287 -23.18 -9.95 30.22
N THR A 288 -22.95 -9.74 31.53
CA THR A 288 -21.82 -8.92 31.98
C THR A 288 -20.48 -9.55 31.60
N CYS A 289 -20.33 -10.87 31.79
CA CYS A 289 -19.13 -11.60 31.34
C CYS A 289 -18.90 -11.50 29.82
N MET A 290 -19.97 -11.58 29.01
CA MET A 290 -19.87 -11.42 27.56
C MET A 290 -19.37 -10.03 27.17
N LYS A 291 -19.86 -8.97 27.82
CA LYS A 291 -19.36 -7.60 27.61
C LYS A 291 -17.89 -7.47 28.02
N MET A 292 -17.52 -8.04 29.19
CA MET A 292 -16.12 -8.04 29.64
C MET A 292 -15.21 -8.81 28.68
N LEU A 293 -15.67 -9.98 28.21
CA LEU A 293 -14.91 -10.78 27.25
C LEU A 293 -14.70 -10.03 25.94
N ARG A 294 -15.76 -9.39 25.40
CA ARG A 294 -15.66 -8.57 24.19
C ARG A 294 -14.66 -7.42 24.36
N SER A 295 -14.71 -6.69 25.47
CA SER A 295 -13.76 -5.61 25.76
C SER A 295 -12.31 -6.10 25.83
N ARG A 296 -12.07 -7.28 26.45
CA ARG A 296 -10.72 -7.87 26.53
C ARG A 296 -10.20 -8.35 25.17
N LEU A 297 -11.06 -8.89 24.33
CA LEU A 297 -10.69 -9.30 22.97
C LEU A 297 -10.40 -8.10 22.07
N VAL A 298 -11.15 -7.00 22.19
CA VAL A 298 -10.85 -5.73 21.52
C VAL A 298 -9.49 -5.19 21.96
N GLU A 299 -9.22 -5.17 23.27
CA GLU A 299 -7.92 -4.73 23.81
C GLU A 299 -6.76 -5.58 23.26
N LEU A 300 -6.91 -6.92 23.21
CA LEU A 300 -5.91 -7.81 22.62
C LEU A 300 -5.68 -7.55 21.14
N LYS A 301 -6.74 -7.37 20.35
CA LYS A 301 -6.64 -7.02 18.94
C LYS A 301 -5.93 -5.67 18.74
N MET A 302 -6.27 -4.65 19.52
CA MET A 302 -5.59 -3.35 19.48
C MET A 302 -4.10 -3.48 19.82
N GLN A 303 -3.74 -4.30 20.81
CA GLN A 303 -2.34 -4.55 21.15
C GLN A 303 -1.60 -5.25 20.01
N GLN A 304 -2.19 -6.31 19.44
CA GLN A 304 -1.61 -7.00 18.28
C GLN A 304 -1.46 -6.08 17.06
N HIS A 305 -2.43 -5.19 16.85
CA HIS A 305 -2.36 -4.17 15.80
C HIS A 305 -1.22 -3.19 16.04
N ALA A 306 -1.07 -2.70 17.29
CA ALA A 306 0.03 -1.81 17.66
C ALA A 306 1.40 -2.49 17.52
N GLU A 307 1.52 -3.78 17.88
CA GLU A 307 2.75 -4.58 17.67
C GLU A 307 3.05 -4.73 16.17
N LYS A 308 2.06 -5.08 15.32
CA LYS A 308 2.23 -5.13 13.86
C LYS A 308 2.69 -3.79 13.28
N ILE A 309 2.09 -2.68 13.70
CA ILE A 309 2.52 -1.33 13.30
C ILE A 309 3.97 -1.08 13.71
N SER A 310 4.34 -1.45 14.94
CA SER A 310 5.72 -1.30 15.43
C SER A 310 6.71 -2.13 14.63
N ASP A 311 6.35 -3.36 14.25
CA ASP A 311 7.18 -4.24 13.43
C ASP A 311 7.33 -3.71 12.00
N LEU A 312 6.25 -3.15 11.42
CA LEU A 312 6.28 -2.52 10.09
C LEU A 312 7.13 -1.25 10.08
N LYS A 313 7.08 -0.45 11.15
CA LYS A 313 7.96 0.73 11.31
C LYS A 313 9.43 0.34 11.34
N GLY A 314 9.74 -0.86 11.78
CA GLY A 314 11.12 -1.34 11.91
C GLY A 314 11.95 -0.51 12.89
N VAL A 315 13.27 -0.65 12.80
CA VAL A 315 14.19 0.19 13.59
C VAL A 315 14.19 1.59 13.02
N GLN A 316 13.65 2.55 13.76
CA GLN A 316 13.69 3.96 13.38
C GLN A 316 15.16 4.40 13.33
N LEU A 317 15.72 4.46 12.12
CA LEU A 317 17.08 4.89 11.90
C LEU A 317 17.19 6.38 12.25
N LYS A 318 18.20 6.73 13.02
CA LYS A 318 18.51 8.15 13.26
C LYS A 318 18.72 8.86 11.93
N ILE A 319 18.13 10.04 11.77
CA ILE A 319 18.26 10.87 10.56
C ILE A 319 19.65 11.52 10.56
N GLU A 320 20.69 10.70 10.35
CA GLU A 320 22.11 11.07 10.46
C GLU A 320 22.94 10.47 9.30
N TRP A 321 24.22 10.85 9.25
CA TRP A 321 25.21 10.27 8.32
C TRP A 321 25.28 8.74 8.46
N GLY A 322 25.21 8.04 7.33
CA GLY A 322 25.32 6.59 7.27
C GLY A 322 23.98 5.85 7.12
N SER A 323 22.85 6.50 7.36
CA SER A 323 21.51 5.89 7.27
C SER A 323 20.77 6.21 5.97
N GLN A 324 21.41 6.92 5.03
CA GLN A 324 20.76 7.35 3.79
C GLN A 324 20.55 6.20 2.80
N ILE A 325 19.31 6.05 2.33
CA ILE A 325 18.96 5.11 1.25
C ILE A 325 19.28 5.69 -0.12
N ARG A 326 19.12 7.03 -0.29
CA ARG A 326 19.34 7.71 -1.54
C ARG A 326 20.00 9.07 -1.35
N SER A 327 20.91 9.41 -2.26
CA SER A 327 21.65 10.67 -2.27
C SER A 327 21.37 11.45 -3.55
N TYR A 328 21.07 12.74 -3.38
CA TYR A 328 20.80 13.70 -4.42
C TYR A 328 21.88 14.78 -4.39
N VAL A 329 22.77 14.81 -5.37
CA VAL A 329 23.89 15.75 -5.47
C VAL A 329 23.63 16.70 -6.64
N PHE A 330 23.47 17.99 -6.35
CA PHE A 330 23.24 19.02 -7.36
C PHE A 330 24.52 19.76 -7.73
N MET A 331 25.50 19.79 -6.82
CA MET A 331 26.79 20.46 -6.98
C MET A 331 27.90 19.71 -6.23
N PRO A 332 29.13 19.57 -6.76
CA PRO A 332 29.67 20.16 -8.01
C PRO A 332 29.33 19.40 -9.29
N TYR A 333 28.71 18.24 -9.18
CA TYR A 333 28.21 17.41 -10.28
C TYR A 333 26.77 17.03 -10.01
N GLN A 334 26.05 16.62 -11.04
CA GLN A 334 24.67 16.18 -10.92
C GLN A 334 24.64 14.65 -10.82
N LEU A 335 24.05 14.13 -9.72
CA LEU A 335 23.92 12.68 -9.50
C LEU A 335 22.79 12.38 -8.53
N VAL A 336 21.92 11.49 -8.90
CA VAL A 336 21.03 10.78 -7.97
C VAL A 336 21.49 9.34 -7.89
N LYS A 337 21.76 8.86 -6.68
CA LYS A 337 22.24 7.50 -6.42
C LYS A 337 21.45 6.82 -5.33
N ASP A 338 20.93 5.63 -5.60
CA ASP A 338 20.40 4.73 -4.60
C ASP A 338 21.55 3.90 -4.02
N ASN A 339 21.76 4.04 -2.71
CA ASN A 339 22.90 3.41 -2.03
C ASN A 339 22.68 1.89 -1.82
N ARG A 340 21.44 1.41 -1.93
CA ARG A 340 21.08 0.00 -1.71
C ARG A 340 21.28 -0.83 -2.97
N THR A 341 20.89 -0.30 -4.12
CA THR A 341 20.97 -0.99 -5.41
C THR A 341 22.21 -0.62 -6.22
N GLY A 342 22.84 0.52 -5.88
CA GLY A 342 23.93 1.09 -6.64
C GLY A 342 23.49 1.79 -7.94
N TYR A 343 22.18 1.82 -8.23
CA TYR A 343 21.66 2.55 -9.40
C TYR A 343 21.94 4.04 -9.28
N GLU A 344 22.40 4.64 -10.39
CA GLU A 344 22.70 6.07 -10.43
C GLU A 344 22.30 6.71 -11.77
N THR A 345 21.89 7.97 -11.71
CA THR A 345 21.56 8.78 -12.88
C THR A 345 22.04 10.22 -12.70
N SER A 346 22.55 10.82 -13.77
CA SER A 346 22.93 12.24 -13.80
C SER A 346 21.76 13.17 -14.13
N ASN A 347 20.62 12.61 -14.59
CA ASN A 347 19.44 13.40 -14.95
C ASN A 347 18.58 13.71 -13.71
N ILE A 348 19.00 14.71 -12.93
CA ILE A 348 18.28 15.14 -11.72
C ILE A 348 16.89 15.67 -12.05
N ASN A 349 16.73 16.33 -13.21
CA ASN A 349 15.45 16.93 -13.59
C ASN A 349 14.37 15.87 -13.91
N ALA A 350 14.77 14.69 -14.37
CA ALA A 350 13.85 13.58 -14.60
C ALA A 350 13.38 12.96 -13.27
N VAL A 351 14.21 12.99 -12.23
CA VAL A 351 13.90 12.47 -10.92
C VAL A 351 13.08 13.45 -10.11
#